data_231e410135bd59ab00b5c25f907873bc
#
_entry.id   231e410135bd59ab00b5c25f907873bc
#
_cell.length_a   1.000
_cell.length_b   1.000
_cell.length_c   1.000
_cell.angle_alpha   90.00
_cell.angle_beta   90.00
_cell.angle_gamma   90.00
#
_symmetry.space_group_name_H-M   'P 1'
#
loop_
_entity.id
_entity.type
_entity.pdbx_description
1 polymer ?
#
loop_
_entity_poly.entity_id
_entity_poly.type
_entity_poly.pdbx_seq_one_letter_code
_entity_poly.pdbx_strand_id
1 'polypeptide(L)'
;MSETDPESLAAASRMRELYGPKLAAAALTQATLRWRATTKFGHDALAMFFTRDGLEQASRPEVADYHASRFVQAGVHRVVDIGCGIGSDSLAFARAGLEVVALDVDPVTAVVAQANLGDRANVICADATDVADQLMGPGVGVFCDPSRRDDRGRLWRVEDFTPPWSFVTGLLDASRTAGVKLGPALPHTLIPEASEAEWVTHRGDTVEVALWSGVGASPGRRLALVLPNARLAASGAPPLPVRELGRYLYEPAGSVIRAGAIPELGAQLGAGLLDPQVAYLTGDELHSTPLATVFEVRQQLSVKLRALRKWVREAEIGVLEIKKRGIDVDPAVLRKQLKLDGPNSATMVISRRGKGALVAIVERL
;
A
#
# COMPACT_ATOMS: atom_id res chain seq x y z
N MET A 1 -22.20 -21.05 -17.62
CA MET A 1 -21.12 -21.13 -18.63
C MET A 1 -20.01 -20.19 -18.17
N SER A 2 -18.83 -20.69 -17.97
CA SER A 2 -17.65 -19.84 -17.74
C SER A 2 -17.17 -19.30 -19.08
N GLU A 3 -17.34 -18.00 -19.34
CA GLU A 3 -16.72 -17.34 -20.49
C GLU A 3 -15.21 -17.22 -20.17
N THR A 4 -14.38 -17.83 -21.00
CA THR A 4 -12.93 -17.87 -20.79
C THR A 4 -12.24 -16.59 -21.28
N ASP A 5 -12.90 -15.82 -22.16
CA ASP A 5 -12.41 -14.53 -22.66
C ASP A 5 -13.59 -13.54 -22.78
N PRO A 6 -13.89 -12.81 -21.68
CA PRO A 6 -15.01 -11.85 -21.65
C PRO A 6 -14.79 -10.63 -22.54
N GLU A 7 -13.55 -10.37 -23.02
CA GLU A 7 -13.22 -9.26 -23.91
C GLU A 7 -13.37 -9.64 -25.39
N SER A 8 -13.67 -10.91 -25.70
CA SER A 8 -13.81 -11.35 -27.09
C SER A 8 -15.10 -10.84 -27.77
N LEU A 9 -15.02 -10.55 -29.07
CA LEU A 9 -16.18 -10.17 -29.88
C LEU A 9 -17.24 -11.27 -29.91
N ALA A 10 -16.84 -12.53 -29.88
CA ALA A 10 -17.73 -13.68 -29.85
C ALA A 10 -18.55 -13.75 -28.57
N ALA A 11 -17.94 -13.50 -27.41
CA ALA A 11 -18.62 -13.39 -26.13
C ALA A 11 -19.64 -12.24 -26.16
N ALA A 12 -19.21 -11.07 -26.65
CA ALA A 12 -20.08 -9.90 -26.75
C ALA A 12 -21.31 -10.14 -27.63
N SER A 13 -21.14 -10.80 -28.78
CA SER A 13 -22.25 -11.14 -29.67
C SER A 13 -23.24 -12.12 -29.02
N ARG A 14 -22.76 -13.23 -28.46
CA ARG A 14 -23.61 -14.22 -27.78
C ARG A 14 -24.39 -13.60 -26.62
N MET A 15 -23.75 -12.78 -25.79
CA MET A 15 -24.39 -12.16 -24.64
C MET A 15 -25.48 -11.16 -25.07
N ARG A 16 -25.24 -10.40 -26.16
CA ARG A 16 -26.24 -9.45 -26.69
C ARG A 16 -27.49 -10.16 -27.24
N GLU A 17 -27.32 -11.29 -27.91
CA GLU A 17 -28.43 -12.11 -28.40
C GLU A 17 -29.27 -12.67 -27.24
N LEU A 18 -28.66 -13.13 -26.17
CA LEU A 18 -29.35 -13.77 -25.04
C LEU A 18 -30.03 -12.75 -24.10
N TYR A 19 -29.36 -11.61 -23.82
CA TYR A 19 -29.78 -10.72 -22.72
C TYR A 19 -30.01 -9.27 -23.14
N GLY A 20 -29.86 -8.97 -24.44
CA GLY A 20 -29.93 -7.62 -24.97
C GLY A 20 -28.68 -6.77 -24.65
N PRO A 21 -28.51 -5.63 -25.33
CA PRO A 21 -27.22 -4.92 -25.36
C PRO A 21 -26.80 -4.33 -24.00
N LYS A 22 -27.71 -3.80 -23.19
CA LYS A 22 -27.40 -3.16 -21.91
C LYS A 22 -26.93 -4.17 -20.87
N LEU A 23 -27.70 -5.26 -20.70
CA LEU A 23 -27.36 -6.29 -19.72
C LEU A 23 -26.12 -7.07 -20.13
N ALA A 24 -25.93 -7.34 -21.42
CA ALA A 24 -24.74 -7.95 -21.96
C ALA A 24 -23.48 -7.12 -21.67
N ALA A 25 -23.53 -5.80 -21.88
CA ALA A 25 -22.42 -4.90 -21.60
C ALA A 25 -22.06 -4.89 -20.09
N ALA A 26 -23.07 -4.83 -19.21
CA ALA A 26 -22.87 -4.87 -17.77
C ALA A 26 -22.24 -6.20 -17.31
N ALA A 27 -22.77 -7.34 -17.81
CA ALA A 27 -22.26 -8.66 -17.45
C ALA A 27 -20.81 -8.89 -17.91
N LEU A 28 -20.47 -8.45 -19.13
CA LEU A 28 -19.10 -8.54 -19.66
C LEU A 28 -18.14 -7.63 -18.89
N THR A 29 -18.58 -6.42 -18.53
CA THR A 29 -17.81 -5.52 -17.67
C THR A 29 -17.52 -6.19 -16.32
N GLN A 30 -18.51 -6.79 -15.68
CA GLN A 30 -18.31 -7.52 -14.42
C GLN A 30 -17.39 -8.73 -14.60
N ALA A 31 -17.50 -9.48 -15.69
CA ALA A 31 -16.62 -10.61 -15.95
C ALA A 31 -15.15 -10.15 -16.08
N THR A 32 -14.90 -9.07 -16.83
CA THR A 32 -13.56 -8.47 -16.96
C THR A 32 -13.04 -7.97 -15.62
N LEU A 33 -13.85 -7.26 -14.83
CA LEU A 33 -13.44 -6.74 -13.52
C LEU A 33 -13.15 -7.89 -12.54
N ARG A 34 -13.97 -8.94 -12.51
CA ARG A 34 -13.74 -10.13 -11.69
C ARG A 34 -12.43 -10.83 -12.05
N TRP A 35 -12.15 -10.98 -13.34
CA TRP A 35 -10.90 -11.56 -13.80
C TRP A 35 -9.69 -10.73 -13.33
N ARG A 36 -9.71 -9.41 -13.51
CA ARG A 36 -8.66 -8.51 -13.01
C ARG A 36 -8.55 -8.55 -11.49
N ALA A 37 -9.68 -8.65 -10.79
CA ALA A 37 -9.74 -8.69 -9.34
C ALA A 37 -9.12 -9.94 -8.73
N THR A 38 -8.94 -11.05 -9.49
CA THR A 38 -8.33 -12.28 -8.99
C THR A 38 -6.90 -12.07 -8.47
N THR A 39 -6.16 -11.13 -9.03
CA THR A 39 -4.82 -10.76 -8.55
C THR A 39 -4.85 -10.15 -7.14
N LYS A 40 -5.94 -9.44 -6.79
CA LYS A 40 -6.11 -8.75 -5.51
C LYS A 40 -6.87 -9.57 -4.48
N PHE A 41 -7.97 -10.22 -4.91
CA PHE A 41 -8.94 -10.90 -4.04
C PHE A 41 -8.90 -12.43 -4.19
N GLY A 42 -8.03 -12.98 -5.03
CA GLY A 42 -7.95 -14.41 -5.26
C GLY A 42 -9.29 -14.98 -5.76
N HIS A 43 -9.70 -16.09 -5.18
CA HIS A 43 -10.94 -16.78 -5.56
C HIS A 43 -12.21 -16.00 -5.20
N ASP A 44 -12.18 -15.19 -4.15
CA ASP A 44 -13.33 -14.38 -3.69
C ASP A 44 -13.81 -13.41 -4.78
N ALA A 45 -12.91 -12.96 -5.67
CA ALA A 45 -13.23 -12.09 -6.79
C ALA A 45 -14.38 -12.63 -7.68
N LEU A 46 -14.53 -13.95 -7.79
CA LEU A 46 -15.53 -14.56 -8.65
C LEU A 46 -16.97 -14.36 -8.14
N ALA A 47 -17.13 -14.16 -6.84
CA ALA A 47 -18.42 -13.94 -6.18
C ALA A 47 -18.75 -12.46 -5.96
N MET A 48 -17.76 -11.57 -6.11
CA MET A 48 -17.92 -10.14 -5.86
C MET A 48 -18.38 -9.37 -7.10
N PHE A 49 -18.95 -8.19 -6.85
CA PHE A 49 -19.22 -7.17 -7.85
C PHE A 49 -18.26 -6.00 -7.69
N PHE A 50 -17.91 -5.34 -8.78
CA PHE A 50 -16.91 -4.28 -8.80
C PHE A 50 -17.39 -3.07 -9.61
N THR A 51 -17.05 -1.87 -9.15
CA THR A 51 -16.85 -0.71 -10.01
C THR A 51 -15.35 -0.65 -10.39
N ARG A 52 -14.96 0.11 -11.43
CA ARG A 52 -13.55 0.26 -11.81
C ARG A 52 -12.77 0.88 -10.67
N ASP A 53 -13.24 2.01 -10.17
CA ASP A 53 -12.60 2.76 -9.09
C ASP A 53 -12.61 1.96 -7.78
N GLY A 54 -13.72 1.29 -7.47
CA GLY A 54 -13.83 0.43 -6.30
C GLY A 54 -12.83 -0.73 -6.32
N LEU A 55 -12.53 -1.34 -7.49
CA LEU A 55 -11.50 -2.37 -7.58
C LEU A 55 -10.09 -1.80 -7.31
N GLU A 56 -9.80 -0.61 -7.83
CA GLU A 56 -8.49 0.02 -7.64
C GLU A 56 -8.27 0.45 -6.19
N GLN A 57 -9.27 1.08 -5.58
CA GLN A 57 -9.17 1.71 -4.25
C GLN A 57 -9.39 0.74 -3.09
N ALA A 58 -10.14 -0.35 -3.27
CA ALA A 58 -10.43 -1.30 -2.21
C ALA A 58 -9.16 -1.83 -1.53
N SER A 59 -9.22 -2.03 -0.23
CA SER A 59 -8.17 -2.68 0.54
C SER A 59 -7.91 -4.10 0.05
N ARG A 60 -6.64 -4.54 0.06
CA ARG A 60 -6.31 -5.95 -0.14
C ARG A 60 -6.84 -6.76 1.06
N PRO A 61 -7.31 -8.00 0.88
CA PRO A 61 -7.92 -8.78 1.97
C PRO A 61 -7.08 -8.84 3.23
N GLU A 62 -5.77 -9.08 3.10
CA GLU A 62 -4.86 -9.19 4.25
C GLU A 62 -4.69 -7.86 5.01
N VAL A 63 -4.85 -6.72 4.30
CA VAL A 63 -4.84 -5.38 4.91
C VAL A 63 -6.16 -5.12 5.63
N ALA A 64 -7.29 -5.46 5.00
CA ALA A 64 -8.62 -5.35 5.61
C ALA A 64 -8.76 -6.24 6.85
N ASP A 65 -8.25 -7.48 6.80
CA ASP A 65 -8.21 -8.40 7.96
C ASP A 65 -7.37 -7.81 9.11
N TYR A 66 -6.27 -7.12 8.76
CA TYR A 66 -5.49 -6.39 9.75
C TYR A 66 -6.29 -5.25 10.41
N HIS A 67 -7.02 -4.44 9.63
CA HIS A 67 -7.92 -3.40 10.19
C HIS A 67 -8.95 -4.02 11.13
N ALA A 68 -9.58 -5.11 10.72
CA ALA A 68 -10.54 -5.83 11.56
C ALA A 68 -9.91 -6.29 12.90
N SER A 69 -8.69 -6.81 12.84
CA SER A 69 -7.97 -7.26 14.03
C SER A 69 -7.73 -6.14 15.05
N ARG A 70 -7.51 -4.91 14.59
CA ARG A 70 -7.34 -3.73 15.45
C ARG A 70 -8.61 -3.42 16.25
N PHE A 71 -9.78 -3.47 15.61
CA PHE A 71 -11.06 -3.26 16.30
C PHE A 71 -11.40 -4.39 17.26
N VAL A 72 -11.16 -5.65 16.88
CA VAL A 72 -11.35 -6.80 17.76
C VAL A 72 -10.47 -6.68 19.02
N GLN A 73 -9.18 -6.35 18.85
CA GLN A 73 -8.25 -6.16 19.96
C GLN A 73 -8.63 -4.99 20.87
N ALA A 74 -9.29 -3.98 20.33
CA ALA A 74 -9.83 -2.86 21.10
C ALA A 74 -11.14 -3.17 21.83
N GLY A 75 -11.69 -4.39 21.70
CA GLY A 75 -12.96 -4.79 22.34
C GLY A 75 -14.19 -4.17 21.70
N VAL A 76 -14.09 -3.70 20.46
CA VAL A 76 -15.22 -3.17 19.70
C VAL A 76 -16.14 -4.32 19.29
N HIS A 77 -17.46 -4.12 19.37
CA HIS A 77 -18.46 -5.11 18.93
C HIS A 77 -19.20 -4.70 17.65
N ARG A 78 -19.20 -3.41 17.32
CA ARG A 78 -19.80 -2.85 16.10
C ARG A 78 -18.84 -1.88 15.45
N VAL A 79 -18.77 -1.88 14.12
CA VAL A 79 -18.01 -0.90 13.32
C VAL A 79 -18.95 -0.16 12.37
N VAL A 80 -18.83 1.17 12.36
CA VAL A 80 -19.38 2.03 11.31
C VAL A 80 -18.27 2.27 10.30
N ASP A 81 -18.46 1.77 9.06
CA ASP A 81 -17.50 1.87 7.95
C ASP A 81 -17.94 2.99 7.01
N ILE A 82 -17.25 4.13 7.06
CA ILE A 82 -17.56 5.37 6.34
C ILE A 82 -16.75 5.42 5.06
N GLY A 83 -17.43 5.53 3.92
CA GLY A 83 -16.82 5.39 2.60
C GLY A 83 -16.46 3.94 2.31
N CYS A 84 -17.41 3.02 2.56
CA CYS A 84 -17.17 1.58 2.50
C CYS A 84 -16.78 1.08 1.09
N GLY A 85 -16.99 1.89 0.04
CA GLY A 85 -16.69 1.52 -1.32
C GLY A 85 -17.43 0.24 -1.73
N ILE A 86 -16.70 -0.72 -2.28
CA ILE A 86 -17.27 -2.04 -2.64
C ILE A 86 -17.44 -3.00 -1.46
N GLY A 87 -17.16 -2.56 -0.24
CA GLY A 87 -17.34 -3.32 1.00
C GLY A 87 -16.17 -4.23 1.37
N SER A 88 -14.95 -3.96 0.92
CA SER A 88 -13.79 -4.82 1.20
C SER A 88 -13.44 -4.88 2.69
N ASP A 89 -13.32 -3.72 3.34
CA ASP A 89 -13.05 -3.62 4.78
C ASP A 89 -14.25 -4.09 5.59
N SER A 90 -15.48 -3.71 5.20
CA SER A 90 -16.73 -4.19 5.78
C SER A 90 -16.82 -5.73 5.80
N LEU A 91 -16.39 -6.41 4.72
CA LEU A 91 -16.34 -7.88 4.67
C LEU A 91 -15.39 -8.46 5.71
N ALA A 92 -14.22 -7.83 5.90
CA ALA A 92 -13.24 -8.26 6.89
C ALA A 92 -13.78 -8.04 8.32
N PHE A 93 -14.41 -6.91 8.59
CA PHE A 93 -15.06 -6.64 9.88
C PHE A 93 -16.15 -7.67 10.20
N ALA A 94 -17.02 -7.96 9.23
CA ALA A 94 -18.07 -8.98 9.40
C ALA A 94 -17.49 -10.40 9.61
N ARG A 95 -16.45 -10.78 8.88
CA ARG A 95 -15.74 -12.06 9.06
C ARG A 95 -15.08 -12.17 10.43
N ALA A 96 -14.64 -11.06 11.00
CA ALA A 96 -14.08 -11.00 12.34
C ALA A 96 -15.12 -11.06 13.45
N GLY A 97 -16.43 -11.16 13.12
CA GLY A 97 -17.54 -11.25 14.06
C GLY A 97 -18.06 -9.91 14.56
N LEU A 98 -17.68 -8.81 13.92
CA LEU A 98 -18.17 -7.48 14.26
C LEU A 98 -19.52 -7.21 13.58
N GLU A 99 -20.43 -6.54 14.25
CA GLU A 99 -21.61 -5.96 13.60
C GLU A 99 -21.16 -4.78 12.72
N VAL A 100 -21.63 -4.71 11.48
CA VAL A 100 -21.17 -3.71 10.51
C VAL A 100 -22.34 -2.86 10.02
N VAL A 101 -22.15 -1.55 10.09
CA VAL A 101 -22.94 -0.54 9.39
C VAL A 101 -22.03 0.13 8.36
N ALA A 102 -22.29 -0.10 7.08
CA ALA A 102 -21.47 0.39 5.98
C ALA A 102 -22.15 1.61 5.32
N LEU A 103 -21.43 2.69 5.17
CA LEU A 103 -21.92 3.94 4.57
C LEU A 103 -21.16 4.25 3.28
N ASP A 104 -21.91 4.59 2.22
CA ASP A 104 -21.34 5.22 1.04
C ASP A 104 -22.32 6.28 0.49
N VAL A 105 -21.79 7.38 0.03
CA VAL A 105 -22.61 8.48 -0.51
C VAL A 105 -23.03 8.23 -1.96
N ASP A 106 -22.25 7.42 -2.70
CA ASP A 106 -22.57 7.09 -4.08
C ASP A 106 -23.60 5.94 -4.16
N PRO A 107 -24.79 6.16 -4.75
CA PRO A 107 -25.82 5.14 -4.80
C PRO A 107 -25.41 3.87 -5.56
N VAL A 108 -24.57 3.97 -6.58
CA VAL A 108 -24.11 2.81 -7.36
C VAL A 108 -23.14 1.99 -6.51
N THR A 109 -22.22 2.64 -5.82
CA THR A 109 -21.26 2.01 -4.91
C THR A 109 -21.98 1.33 -3.74
N ALA A 110 -22.98 1.98 -3.13
CA ALA A 110 -23.79 1.41 -2.06
C ALA A 110 -24.53 0.13 -2.51
N VAL A 111 -25.11 0.12 -3.73
CA VAL A 111 -25.74 -1.10 -4.30
C VAL A 111 -24.72 -2.22 -4.51
N VAL A 112 -23.53 -1.89 -4.99
CA VAL A 112 -22.44 -2.88 -5.15
C VAL A 112 -21.99 -3.41 -3.79
N ALA A 113 -21.81 -2.55 -2.80
CA ALA A 113 -21.49 -2.95 -1.42
C ALA A 113 -22.57 -3.88 -0.85
N GLN A 114 -23.85 -3.52 -0.98
CA GLN A 114 -24.96 -4.36 -0.52
C GLN A 114 -24.93 -5.74 -1.19
N ALA A 115 -24.66 -5.80 -2.49
CA ALA A 115 -24.56 -7.08 -3.21
C ALA A 115 -23.38 -7.94 -2.74
N ASN A 116 -22.26 -7.32 -2.37
CA ASN A 116 -21.08 -8.00 -1.84
C ASN A 116 -21.26 -8.45 -0.39
N LEU A 117 -21.90 -7.63 0.43
CA LEU A 117 -22.05 -7.86 1.86
C LEU A 117 -23.25 -8.78 2.17
N GLY A 118 -24.32 -8.73 1.39
CA GLY A 118 -25.55 -9.48 1.68
C GLY A 118 -26.10 -9.13 3.06
N ASP A 119 -26.45 -10.15 3.86
CA ASP A 119 -26.98 -9.98 5.21
C ASP A 119 -25.89 -9.81 6.28
N ARG A 120 -24.61 -9.73 5.89
CA ARG A 120 -23.48 -9.59 6.82
C ARG A 120 -23.27 -8.17 7.33
N ALA A 121 -23.86 -7.18 6.69
CA ALA A 121 -23.78 -5.78 7.07
C ALA A 121 -25.05 -5.02 6.69
N ASN A 122 -25.35 -3.96 7.43
CA ASN A 122 -26.36 -2.99 7.06
C ASN A 122 -25.74 -1.89 6.21
N VAL A 123 -26.10 -1.81 4.93
CA VAL A 123 -25.57 -0.78 4.02
C VAL A 123 -26.55 0.38 3.92
N ILE A 124 -26.05 1.59 4.12
CA ILE A 124 -26.81 2.82 4.07
C ILE A 124 -26.21 3.75 3.02
N CYS A 125 -27.00 4.16 2.03
CA CYS A 125 -26.62 5.20 1.09
C CYS A 125 -26.93 6.57 1.67
N ALA A 126 -25.93 7.24 2.24
CA ALA A 126 -26.08 8.55 2.87
C ALA A 126 -24.74 9.31 2.94
N ASP A 127 -24.81 10.64 3.07
CA ASP A 127 -23.65 11.41 3.47
C ASP A 127 -23.38 11.15 4.95
N ALA A 128 -22.13 10.73 5.24
CA ALA A 128 -21.73 10.41 6.61
C ALA A 128 -21.81 11.62 7.54
N THR A 129 -21.65 12.84 7.02
CA THR A 129 -21.75 14.07 7.83
C THR A 129 -23.16 14.30 8.42
N ASP A 130 -24.18 13.70 7.80
CA ASP A 130 -25.58 13.85 8.23
C ASP A 130 -26.00 12.78 9.25
N VAL A 131 -25.39 11.58 9.20
CA VAL A 131 -25.92 10.40 9.91
C VAL A 131 -24.95 9.79 10.90
N ALA A 132 -23.65 10.05 10.80
CA ALA A 132 -22.63 9.35 11.58
C ALA A 132 -22.83 9.48 13.10
N ASP A 133 -23.17 10.66 13.60
CA ASP A 133 -23.37 10.89 15.03
C ASP A 133 -24.47 10.02 15.64
N GLN A 134 -25.49 9.65 14.86
CA GLN A 134 -26.59 8.77 15.30
C GLN A 134 -26.17 7.29 15.35
N LEU A 135 -25.12 6.92 14.62
CA LEU A 135 -24.62 5.54 14.51
C LEU A 135 -23.49 5.26 15.49
N MET A 136 -22.83 6.31 15.99
CA MET A 136 -21.71 6.22 16.89
C MET A 136 -22.18 6.21 18.35
N GLY A 137 -21.51 5.40 19.20
CA GLY A 137 -21.84 5.28 20.61
C GLY A 137 -20.82 4.43 21.37
N PRO A 138 -21.05 4.14 22.65
CA PRO A 138 -20.15 3.30 23.44
C PRO A 138 -19.96 1.92 22.82
N GLY A 139 -18.72 1.46 22.73
CA GLY A 139 -18.38 0.14 22.15
C GLY A 139 -18.47 0.08 20.62
N VAL A 140 -18.76 1.20 19.95
CA VAL A 140 -18.77 1.31 18.50
C VAL A 140 -17.43 1.85 18.02
N GLY A 141 -16.78 1.12 17.10
CA GLY A 141 -15.63 1.59 16.35
C GLY A 141 -16.04 2.32 15.07
N VAL A 142 -15.21 3.23 14.61
CA VAL A 142 -15.42 3.94 13.34
C VAL A 142 -14.23 3.69 12.43
N PHE A 143 -14.49 3.19 11.23
CA PHE A 143 -13.49 3.14 10.17
C PHE A 143 -13.89 4.13 9.07
N CYS A 144 -12.92 4.85 8.53
CA CYS A 144 -13.17 5.82 7.46
C CYS A 144 -12.11 5.69 6.36
N ASP A 145 -12.57 5.51 5.13
CA ASP A 145 -11.74 5.56 3.92
C ASP A 145 -12.19 6.75 3.05
N PRO A 146 -11.73 7.97 3.36
CA PRO A 146 -12.19 9.15 2.65
C PRO A 146 -11.64 9.17 1.23
N SER A 147 -12.54 9.38 0.27
CA SER A 147 -12.16 9.56 -1.14
C SER A 147 -11.54 10.92 -1.37
N ARG A 148 -10.69 11.06 -2.42
CA ARG A 148 -10.23 12.35 -2.94
C ARG A 148 -10.86 12.65 -4.28
N ARG A 149 -11.33 13.86 -4.46
CA ARG A 149 -12.05 14.31 -5.68
C ARG A 149 -11.16 14.66 -6.87
N ASP A 150 -9.82 14.68 -6.71
CA ASP A 150 -8.96 15.21 -7.77
C ASP A 150 -8.08 14.13 -8.41
N ASP A 151 -8.27 13.96 -9.74
CA ASP A 151 -7.43 13.16 -10.63
C ASP A 151 -6.12 13.88 -11.03
N ARG A 152 -5.91 15.15 -10.64
CA ARG A 152 -4.89 16.04 -11.20
C ARG A 152 -3.60 16.11 -10.43
N GLY A 153 -3.34 15.32 -9.40
CA GLY A 153 -2.05 15.50 -8.87
C GLY A 153 -1.69 15.00 -7.48
N ARG A 154 -0.42 14.94 -7.30
CA ARG A 154 0.30 14.39 -6.16
C ARG A 154 0.32 15.31 -4.93
N LEU A 155 -0.38 16.43 -4.93
CA LEU A 155 -0.42 17.36 -3.81
C LEU A 155 -1.59 17.01 -2.89
N TRP A 156 -1.29 16.89 -1.61
CA TRP A 156 -2.29 16.72 -0.57
C TRP A 156 -2.97 18.06 -0.29
N ARG A 157 -4.26 18.14 -0.64
CA ARG A 157 -5.12 19.28 -0.31
C ARG A 157 -6.22 18.78 0.58
N VAL A 158 -6.36 19.38 1.74
CA VAL A 158 -7.37 18.99 2.72
C VAL A 158 -8.81 19.25 2.24
N GLU A 159 -8.94 20.17 1.27
CA GLU A 159 -10.22 20.55 0.66
C GLU A 159 -10.76 19.47 -0.32
N ASP A 160 -9.90 18.56 -0.78
CA ASP A 160 -10.24 17.56 -1.80
C ASP A 160 -10.88 16.28 -1.21
N PHE A 161 -11.00 16.20 0.11
CA PHE A 161 -11.55 15.01 0.77
C PHE A 161 -13.08 15.00 0.83
N THR A 162 -13.64 13.81 0.68
CA THR A 162 -15.05 13.49 0.96
C THR A 162 -15.09 12.23 1.83
N PRO A 163 -15.65 12.31 3.05
CA PRO A 163 -16.13 13.51 3.76
C PRO A 163 -15.04 14.58 3.99
N PRO A 164 -15.40 15.82 4.34
CA PRO A 164 -14.45 16.91 4.58
C PRO A 164 -13.37 16.58 5.60
N TRP A 165 -12.16 17.10 5.43
CA TRP A 165 -11.02 16.79 6.31
C TRP A 165 -11.28 17.10 7.79
N SER A 166 -12.04 18.17 8.09
CA SER A 166 -12.45 18.50 9.46
C SER A 166 -13.33 17.42 10.09
N PHE A 167 -14.23 16.81 9.32
CA PHE A 167 -15.01 15.65 9.75
C PHE A 167 -14.08 14.44 9.99
N VAL A 168 -13.22 14.12 9.04
CA VAL A 168 -12.29 12.99 9.14
C VAL A 168 -11.39 13.10 10.39
N THR A 169 -10.81 14.29 10.64
CA THR A 169 -9.98 14.51 11.84
C THR A 169 -10.79 14.53 13.13
N GLY A 170 -12.06 14.93 13.07
CA GLY A 170 -12.99 14.86 14.21
C GLY A 170 -13.35 13.42 14.61
N LEU A 171 -13.15 12.43 13.75
CA LEU A 171 -13.29 11.02 14.11
C LEU A 171 -12.13 10.52 15.00
N LEU A 172 -10.95 11.14 14.88
CA LEU A 172 -9.72 10.76 15.56
C LEU A 172 -9.60 11.41 16.94
N ASP A 173 -10.63 11.28 17.75
CA ASP A 173 -10.65 11.72 19.14
C ASP A 173 -10.18 10.58 20.08
N ALA A 174 -9.44 10.92 21.13
CA ALA A 174 -8.89 9.93 22.06
C ALA A 174 -9.97 9.11 22.79
N SER A 175 -11.19 9.62 22.91
CA SER A 175 -12.33 8.93 23.52
C SER A 175 -13.01 7.93 22.56
N ARG A 176 -12.67 7.96 21.27
CA ARG A 176 -13.30 7.14 20.23
C ARG A 176 -12.30 6.17 19.63
N THR A 177 -12.66 4.90 19.57
CA THR A 177 -11.89 3.91 18.80
C THR A 177 -12.17 4.10 17.32
N ALA A 178 -11.23 4.71 16.61
CA ALA A 178 -11.37 4.98 15.18
C ALA A 178 -10.11 4.64 14.40
N GLY A 179 -10.31 4.26 13.14
CA GLY A 179 -9.28 4.08 12.14
C GLY A 179 -9.60 4.89 10.88
N VAL A 180 -8.64 5.61 10.35
CA VAL A 180 -8.78 6.36 9.09
C VAL A 180 -7.71 5.91 8.13
N LYS A 181 -8.12 5.35 6.99
CA LYS A 181 -7.23 4.89 5.93
C LYS A 181 -6.93 6.03 4.98
N LEU A 182 -5.65 6.26 4.69
CA LEU A 182 -5.20 7.33 3.80
C LEU A 182 -4.08 6.83 2.89
N GLY A 183 -3.83 7.56 1.80
CA GLY A 183 -2.71 7.25 0.93
C GLY A 183 -1.37 7.38 1.65
N PRO A 184 -0.38 6.50 1.36
CA PRO A 184 0.88 6.40 2.12
C PRO A 184 1.77 7.65 2.01
N ALA A 185 1.45 8.59 1.12
CA ALA A 185 2.19 9.83 0.94
C ALA A 185 1.68 10.97 1.84
N LEU A 186 0.80 10.70 2.82
CA LEU A 186 0.31 11.69 3.79
C LEU A 186 1.49 12.46 4.41
N PRO A 187 1.50 13.81 4.32
CA PRO A 187 2.48 14.62 5.03
C PRO A 187 2.34 14.46 6.54
N HIS A 188 3.46 14.33 7.24
CA HIS A 188 3.46 14.18 8.71
C HIS A 188 2.78 15.37 9.43
N THR A 189 2.81 16.55 8.82
CA THR A 189 2.18 17.79 9.35
C THR A 189 0.65 17.73 9.37
N LEU A 190 0.05 16.80 8.64
CA LEU A 190 -1.41 16.59 8.62
C LEU A 190 -1.88 15.50 9.60
N ILE A 191 -0.95 14.83 10.28
CA ILE A 191 -1.30 13.79 11.26
C ILE A 191 -1.78 14.47 12.55
N PRO A 192 -3.03 14.21 13.00
CA PRO A 192 -3.51 14.74 14.26
C PRO A 192 -2.71 14.22 15.46
N GLU A 193 -2.38 15.07 16.41
CA GLU A 193 -1.59 14.70 17.59
C GLU A 193 -2.24 13.60 18.45
N ALA A 194 -3.58 13.55 18.45
CA ALA A 194 -4.36 12.53 19.18
C ALA A 194 -4.31 11.14 18.50
N SER A 195 -3.68 11.01 17.36
CA SER A 195 -3.65 9.75 16.60
C SER A 195 -2.28 9.06 16.61
N GLU A 196 -2.31 7.74 16.47
CA GLU A 196 -1.18 6.90 16.05
C GLU A 196 -1.20 6.80 14.54
N ALA A 197 -0.06 6.94 13.87
CA ALA A 197 0.06 6.77 12.43
C ALA A 197 0.84 5.50 12.09
N GLU A 198 0.23 4.60 11.32
CA GLU A 198 0.82 3.32 10.96
C GLU A 198 0.88 3.15 9.44
N TRP A 199 2.09 3.17 8.87
CA TRP A 199 2.31 2.88 7.44
C TRP A 199 2.37 1.39 7.22
N VAL A 200 1.58 0.91 6.26
CA VAL A 200 1.44 -0.52 5.97
C VAL A 200 2.14 -0.88 4.67
N THR A 201 3.06 -1.83 4.72
CA THR A 201 3.65 -2.48 3.56
C THR A 201 3.09 -3.90 3.42
N HIS A 202 2.59 -4.21 2.22
CA HIS A 202 2.11 -5.54 1.86
C HIS A 202 2.69 -5.97 0.51
N ARG A 203 3.33 -7.14 0.45
CA ARG A 203 3.98 -7.70 -0.76
C ARG A 203 4.96 -6.72 -1.43
N GLY A 204 5.71 -5.95 -0.62
CA GLY A 204 6.71 -4.99 -1.10
C GLY A 204 6.18 -3.59 -1.41
N ASP A 205 4.88 -3.39 -1.52
CA ASP A 205 4.25 -2.09 -1.74
C ASP A 205 3.85 -1.44 -0.41
N THR A 206 4.11 -0.15 -0.25
CA THR A 206 3.51 0.63 0.84
C THR A 206 2.14 1.09 0.37
N VAL A 207 1.10 0.45 0.90
CA VAL A 207 -0.26 0.56 0.36
C VAL A 207 -1.05 1.71 0.96
N GLU A 208 -0.79 2.05 2.23
CA GLU A 208 -1.53 3.07 2.97
C GLU A 208 -0.76 3.60 4.17
N VAL A 209 -1.31 4.63 4.79
CA VAL A 209 -1.15 4.97 6.20
C VAL A 209 -2.51 4.92 6.85
N ALA A 210 -2.63 4.18 7.96
CA ALA A 210 -3.80 4.17 8.81
C ALA A 210 -3.55 5.05 10.04
N LEU A 211 -4.46 5.99 10.30
CA LEU A 211 -4.47 6.79 11.53
C LEU A 211 -5.43 6.15 12.51
N TRP A 212 -4.96 5.89 13.74
CA TRP A 212 -5.73 5.22 14.79
C TRP A 212 -5.89 6.09 16.01
N SER A 213 -7.06 6.05 16.66
CA SER A 213 -7.33 6.71 17.96
C SER A 213 -8.10 5.78 18.90
N GLY A 214 -8.20 6.17 20.17
CA GLY A 214 -8.92 5.43 21.20
C GLY A 214 -8.16 4.20 21.70
N VAL A 215 -8.91 3.13 22.03
CA VAL A 215 -8.36 1.95 22.66
C VAL A 215 -7.35 1.24 21.74
N GLY A 216 -6.16 0.97 22.27
CA GLY A 216 -5.08 0.29 21.55
C GLY A 216 -4.25 1.19 20.63
N ALA A 217 -4.58 2.47 20.48
CA ALA A 217 -3.75 3.46 19.82
C ALA A 217 -2.82 4.18 20.81
N SER A 218 -1.66 4.62 20.32
CA SER A 218 -0.69 5.41 21.08
C SER A 218 -0.51 6.77 20.41
N PRO A 219 -1.16 7.82 20.90
CA PRO A 219 -1.11 9.15 20.30
C PRO A 219 0.32 9.65 20.04
N GLY A 220 0.53 10.28 18.89
CA GLY A 220 1.81 10.81 18.47
C GLY A 220 2.83 9.75 17.98
N ARG A 221 2.54 8.46 18.14
CA ARG A 221 3.41 7.39 17.71
C ARG A 221 3.34 7.18 16.20
N ARG A 222 4.48 6.92 15.58
CA ARG A 222 4.60 6.55 14.17
C ARG A 222 5.15 5.14 14.07
N LEU A 223 4.48 4.30 13.27
CA LEU A 223 4.78 2.89 13.13
C LEU A 223 4.97 2.51 11.66
N ALA A 224 5.91 1.64 11.41
CA ALA A 224 5.99 0.85 10.21
C ALA A 224 5.42 -0.53 10.48
N LEU A 225 4.52 -0.98 9.62
CA LEU A 225 4.02 -2.35 9.59
C LEU A 225 4.39 -2.97 8.25
N VAL A 226 5.02 -4.14 8.29
CA VAL A 226 5.15 -5.03 7.13
C VAL A 226 4.34 -6.27 7.43
N LEU A 227 3.25 -6.46 6.70
CA LEU A 227 2.37 -7.60 6.92
C LEU A 227 3.11 -8.93 6.65
N PRO A 228 2.80 -10.00 7.42
CA PRO A 228 1.65 -10.07 8.33
C PRO A 228 1.85 -9.43 9.72
N ASN A 229 3.07 -9.27 10.25
CA ASN A 229 3.24 -8.95 11.66
C ASN A 229 4.52 -8.21 12.05
N ALA A 230 5.38 -7.81 11.11
CA ALA A 230 6.61 -7.11 11.44
C ALA A 230 6.35 -5.63 11.67
N ARG A 231 6.65 -5.15 12.87
CA ARG A 231 6.42 -3.76 13.29
C ARG A 231 7.70 -3.09 13.77
N LEU A 232 7.81 -1.81 13.48
CA LEU A 232 8.89 -0.96 13.97
C LEU A 232 8.36 0.44 14.29
N ALA A 233 8.56 0.88 15.53
CA ALA A 233 8.19 2.23 15.94
C ALA A 233 9.33 3.20 15.68
N ALA A 234 9.02 4.39 15.18
CA ALA A 234 9.94 5.49 15.18
C ALA A 234 10.00 6.11 16.59
N SER A 235 11.20 6.17 17.16
CA SER A 235 11.44 6.74 18.49
C SER A 235 11.94 8.18 18.46
N GLY A 236 12.18 8.71 17.24
CA GLY A 236 12.85 9.99 17.07
C GLY A 236 14.36 9.93 17.35
N ALA A 237 14.96 8.74 17.26
CA ALA A 237 16.39 8.55 17.41
C ALA A 237 17.19 9.41 16.41
N PRO A 238 18.42 9.82 16.77
CA PRO A 238 19.27 10.61 15.89
C PRO A 238 19.59 9.85 14.60
N PRO A 239 19.86 10.58 13.50
CA PRO A 239 20.26 9.96 12.24
C PRO A 239 21.47 9.02 12.42
N LEU A 240 21.46 7.93 11.67
CA LEU A 240 22.57 6.99 11.65
C LEU A 240 23.82 7.59 11.01
N PRO A 241 25.02 7.11 11.40
CA PRO A 241 26.24 7.49 10.72
C PRO A 241 26.25 7.01 9.27
N VAL A 242 26.88 7.80 8.41
CA VAL A 242 27.18 7.37 7.03
C VAL A 242 28.36 6.40 7.06
N ARG A 243 28.25 5.29 6.33
CA ARG A 243 29.29 4.27 6.20
C ARG A 243 29.72 4.06 4.76
N GLU A 244 30.92 3.51 4.58
CA GLU A 244 31.32 2.92 3.31
C GLU A 244 30.42 1.72 2.98
N LEU A 245 30.30 1.39 1.69
CA LEU A 245 29.54 0.22 1.26
C LEU A 245 30.18 -1.05 1.84
N GLY A 246 29.46 -1.70 2.74
CA GLY A 246 29.83 -2.96 3.34
C GLY A 246 29.43 -4.16 2.49
N ARG A 247 29.56 -5.34 3.08
CA ARG A 247 29.21 -6.61 2.43
C ARG A 247 27.70 -6.74 2.12
N TYR A 248 26.84 -6.15 2.94
CA TYR A 248 25.38 -6.21 2.77
C TYR A 248 24.80 -4.83 2.58
N LEU A 249 23.82 -4.77 1.68
CA LEU A 249 22.99 -3.59 1.42
C LEU A 249 21.54 -3.93 1.79
N TYR A 250 20.92 -3.06 2.57
CA TYR A 250 19.53 -3.19 3.00
C TYR A 250 18.69 -2.11 2.35
N GLU A 251 17.61 -2.51 1.70
CA GLU A 251 16.58 -1.63 1.16
C GLU A 251 15.38 -1.65 2.12
N PRO A 252 15.23 -0.65 3.02
CA PRO A 252 14.11 -0.60 3.95
C PRO A 252 12.77 -0.62 3.24
N ALA A 253 11.78 -1.30 3.81
CA ALA A 253 10.41 -1.24 3.35
C ALA A 253 9.90 0.20 3.33
N GLY A 254 9.01 0.52 2.39
CA GLY A 254 8.51 1.87 2.27
C GLY A 254 7.79 2.37 3.53
N SER A 255 7.14 1.49 4.29
CA SER A 255 6.55 1.83 5.60
C SER A 255 7.60 2.30 6.60
N VAL A 256 8.78 1.67 6.67
CA VAL A 256 9.88 2.08 7.55
C VAL A 256 10.37 3.49 7.20
N ILE A 257 10.52 3.74 5.90
CA ILE A 257 10.93 5.06 5.41
C ILE A 257 9.90 6.12 5.75
N ARG A 258 8.63 5.84 5.49
CA ARG A 258 7.51 6.77 5.71
C ARG A 258 7.25 7.04 7.19
N ALA A 259 7.34 6.04 8.05
CA ALA A 259 7.23 6.22 9.49
C ALA A 259 8.40 7.04 10.08
N GLY A 260 9.53 7.13 9.35
CA GLY A 260 10.75 7.74 9.86
C GLY A 260 11.54 6.84 10.80
N ALA A 261 11.39 5.50 10.67
CA ALA A 261 11.98 4.49 11.54
C ALA A 261 13.32 3.91 11.01
N ILE A 262 13.99 4.63 10.11
CA ILE A 262 15.30 4.22 9.57
C ILE A 262 16.37 4.11 10.66
N PRO A 263 16.49 5.05 11.62
CA PRO A 263 17.46 4.94 12.69
C PRO A 263 17.30 3.68 13.52
N GLU A 264 16.06 3.33 13.87
CA GLU A 264 15.74 2.15 14.67
C GLU A 264 16.06 0.87 13.90
N LEU A 265 15.73 0.82 12.60
CA LEU A 265 16.08 -0.32 11.75
C LEU A 265 17.61 -0.47 11.66
N GLY A 266 18.34 0.61 11.43
CA GLY A 266 19.78 0.57 11.33
C GLY A 266 20.45 0.11 12.63
N ALA A 267 19.93 0.53 13.79
CA ALA A 267 20.38 0.06 15.09
C ALA A 267 20.18 -1.47 15.26
N GLN A 268 18.99 -1.98 14.85
CA GLN A 268 18.71 -3.43 14.88
C GLN A 268 19.63 -4.24 13.97
N LEU A 269 20.04 -3.65 12.83
CA LEU A 269 20.89 -4.31 11.83
C LEU A 269 22.39 -4.08 12.06
N GLY A 270 22.80 -3.29 13.06
CA GLY A 270 24.18 -2.84 13.18
C GLY A 270 24.70 -2.07 11.95
N ALA A 271 23.79 -1.49 11.16
CA ALA A 271 24.04 -0.87 9.86
C ALA A 271 24.05 0.66 9.94
N GLY A 272 24.69 1.31 8.97
CA GLY A 272 24.65 2.75 8.79
C GLY A 272 24.09 3.16 7.44
N LEU A 273 23.89 4.45 7.24
CA LEU A 273 23.42 5.00 5.97
C LEU A 273 24.48 4.93 4.89
N LEU A 274 24.09 4.62 3.67
CA LEU A 274 24.97 4.75 2.50
C LEU A 274 25.17 6.22 2.12
N ASP A 275 24.13 7.05 2.29
CA ASP A 275 24.13 8.49 2.06
C ASP A 275 23.05 9.14 2.95
N PRO A 276 23.26 10.35 3.51
CA PRO A 276 22.28 10.98 4.41
C PRO A 276 20.91 11.26 3.78
N GLN A 277 20.83 11.34 2.47
CA GLN A 277 19.62 11.65 1.73
C GLN A 277 18.98 10.43 1.06
N VAL A 278 19.49 9.24 1.31
CA VAL A 278 19.04 8.01 0.67
C VAL A 278 18.78 6.92 1.70
N ALA A 279 17.62 6.34 1.64
CA ALA A 279 17.20 5.28 2.54
C ALA A 279 17.77 3.90 2.12
N TYR A 280 19.08 3.81 1.95
CA TYR A 280 19.80 2.55 1.89
C TYR A 280 20.69 2.43 3.13
N LEU A 281 20.64 1.25 3.77
CA LEU A 281 21.52 0.92 4.89
C LEU A 281 22.57 -0.09 4.42
N THR A 282 23.74 -0.07 5.05
CA THR A 282 24.82 -0.99 4.73
C THR A 282 25.57 -1.43 5.99
N GLY A 283 26.06 -2.66 5.96
CA GLY A 283 26.81 -3.28 7.06
C GLY A 283 27.58 -4.51 6.58
N ASP A 284 28.37 -5.09 7.47
CA ASP A 284 29.24 -6.23 7.15
C ASP A 284 28.69 -7.56 7.69
N GLU A 285 27.65 -7.50 8.52
CA GLU A 285 26.97 -8.67 9.07
C GLU A 285 25.62 -8.87 8.40
N LEU A 286 25.24 -10.14 8.17
CA LEU A 286 23.95 -10.51 7.60
C LEU A 286 22.89 -10.56 8.70
N HIS A 287 21.87 -9.71 8.55
CA HIS A 287 20.66 -9.75 9.37
C HIS A 287 19.43 -9.92 8.50
N SER A 288 18.70 -11.02 8.68
CA SER A 288 17.43 -11.24 8.01
C SER A 288 16.32 -10.49 8.75
N THR A 289 15.54 -9.73 8.01
CA THR A 289 14.39 -8.98 8.55
C THR A 289 13.32 -8.78 7.47
N PRO A 290 12.03 -8.88 7.81
CA PRO A 290 10.96 -8.51 6.88
C PRO A 290 10.84 -6.99 6.66
N LEU A 291 11.51 -6.17 7.49
CA LEU A 291 11.48 -4.71 7.43
C LEU A 291 12.37 -4.12 6.31
N ALA A 292 13.20 -4.94 5.68
CA ALA A 292 14.05 -4.55 4.56
C ALA A 292 14.29 -5.72 3.60
N THR A 293 14.48 -5.42 2.32
CA THR A 293 15.09 -6.36 1.39
C THR A 293 16.59 -6.35 1.58
N VAL A 294 17.18 -7.54 1.72
CA VAL A 294 18.63 -7.71 1.93
C VAL A 294 19.29 -8.12 0.62
N PHE A 295 20.42 -7.51 0.34
CA PHE A 295 21.27 -7.84 -0.79
C PHE A 295 22.70 -8.08 -0.34
N GLU A 296 23.35 -9.11 -0.88
CA GLU A 296 24.79 -9.26 -0.78
C GLU A 296 25.47 -8.46 -1.91
N VAL A 297 26.45 -7.66 -1.54
CA VAL A 297 27.25 -6.88 -2.50
C VAL A 297 28.29 -7.79 -3.13
N ARG A 298 28.16 -8.03 -4.41
CA ARG A 298 29.10 -8.87 -5.18
C ARG A 298 30.29 -8.06 -5.70
N GLN A 299 30.00 -6.84 -6.16
CA GLN A 299 31.04 -5.99 -6.74
C GLN A 299 30.59 -4.52 -6.76
N GLN A 300 31.51 -3.61 -6.48
CA GLN A 300 31.33 -2.18 -6.74
C GLN A 300 31.95 -1.82 -8.11
N LEU A 301 31.20 -1.08 -8.91
CA LEU A 301 31.62 -0.67 -10.24
C LEU A 301 31.84 0.84 -10.34
N SER A 302 32.64 1.24 -11.33
CA SER A 302 32.71 2.64 -11.73
C SER A 302 31.40 3.08 -12.41
N VAL A 303 30.93 4.29 -12.09
CA VAL A 303 29.72 4.89 -12.69
C VAL A 303 29.85 5.23 -14.18
N LYS A 304 31.08 5.15 -14.75
CA LYS A 304 31.34 5.48 -16.15
C LYS A 304 30.69 4.45 -17.06
N LEU A 305 29.87 4.90 -18.01
CA LEU A 305 29.12 4.04 -18.94
C LEU A 305 30.04 3.02 -19.65
N ARG A 306 31.28 3.42 -19.99
CA ARG A 306 32.26 2.50 -20.60
C ARG A 306 32.62 1.32 -19.69
N ALA A 307 32.75 1.57 -18.38
CA ALA A 307 33.05 0.52 -17.40
C ALA A 307 31.84 -0.42 -17.22
N LEU A 308 30.64 0.13 -17.16
CA LEU A 308 29.41 -0.65 -17.06
C LEU A 308 29.18 -1.53 -18.28
N ARG A 309 29.41 -1.01 -19.52
CA ARG A 309 29.38 -1.78 -20.76
C ARG A 309 30.41 -2.91 -20.80
N LYS A 310 31.61 -2.63 -20.28
CA LYS A 310 32.68 -3.65 -20.20
C LYS A 310 32.23 -4.79 -19.29
N TRP A 311 31.73 -4.45 -18.09
CA TRP A 311 31.25 -5.44 -17.12
C TRP A 311 30.07 -6.25 -17.69
N VAL A 312 29.04 -5.60 -18.28
CA VAL A 312 27.88 -6.29 -18.91
C VAL A 312 28.32 -7.34 -19.90
N ARG A 313 29.28 -7.01 -20.77
CA ARG A 313 29.81 -7.92 -21.79
C ARG A 313 30.62 -9.08 -21.18
N GLU A 314 31.48 -8.78 -20.18
CA GLU A 314 32.31 -9.78 -19.52
C GLU A 314 31.53 -10.77 -18.67
N ALA A 315 30.44 -10.29 -18.07
CA ALA A 315 29.51 -11.09 -17.28
C ALA A 315 28.35 -11.68 -18.11
N GLU A 316 28.33 -11.43 -19.44
CA GLU A 316 27.31 -11.93 -20.38
C GLU A 316 25.87 -11.64 -19.93
N ILE A 317 25.59 -10.38 -19.49
CA ILE A 317 24.31 -9.98 -18.95
C ILE A 317 23.30 -9.69 -20.06
N GLY A 318 22.17 -10.42 -20.07
CA GLY A 318 21.01 -10.18 -20.95
C GLY A 318 19.82 -9.58 -20.24
N VAL A 319 19.66 -9.85 -18.92
CA VAL A 319 18.58 -9.28 -18.09
C VAL A 319 19.19 -8.49 -16.93
N LEU A 320 18.88 -7.19 -16.85
CA LEU A 320 19.41 -6.33 -15.80
C LEU A 320 18.28 -5.60 -15.06
N GLU A 321 18.06 -5.97 -13.79
CA GLU A 321 17.28 -5.16 -12.86
C GLU A 321 18.13 -3.96 -12.43
N ILE A 322 17.58 -2.74 -12.56
CA ILE A 322 18.24 -1.52 -12.11
C ILE A 322 17.39 -0.87 -11.02
N LYS A 323 17.92 -0.85 -9.81
CA LYS A 323 17.37 -0.13 -8.65
C LYS A 323 18.09 1.21 -8.51
N LYS A 324 17.35 2.31 -8.43
CA LYS A 324 17.93 3.65 -8.27
C LYS A 324 17.37 4.39 -7.07
N ARG A 325 18.23 5.14 -6.37
CA ARG A 325 17.78 6.08 -5.32
C ARG A 325 18.66 7.35 -5.28
N GLY A 326 17.99 8.50 -5.20
CA GLY A 326 18.64 9.81 -5.03
C GLY A 326 19.51 10.24 -6.22
N ILE A 327 19.29 9.66 -7.39
CA ILE A 327 20.03 9.98 -8.62
C ILE A 327 19.10 10.07 -9.82
N ASP A 328 19.38 11.00 -10.71
CA ASP A 328 18.64 11.17 -11.96
C ASP A 328 19.23 10.27 -13.06
N VAL A 329 18.78 9.03 -13.06
CA VAL A 329 19.10 8.02 -14.10
C VAL A 329 17.79 7.36 -14.53
N ASP A 330 17.53 7.32 -15.81
CA ASP A 330 16.43 6.52 -16.36
C ASP A 330 16.90 5.08 -16.60
N PRO A 331 16.35 4.08 -15.86
CA PRO A 331 16.73 2.69 -16.01
C PRO A 331 16.49 2.12 -17.42
N ALA A 332 15.44 2.59 -18.13
CA ALA A 332 15.14 2.11 -19.46
C ALA A 332 16.16 2.64 -20.49
N VAL A 333 16.53 3.91 -20.37
CA VAL A 333 17.58 4.52 -21.19
C VAL A 333 18.93 3.85 -20.92
N LEU A 334 19.26 3.64 -19.64
CA LEU A 334 20.53 3.01 -19.26
C LEU A 334 20.63 1.58 -19.81
N ARG A 335 19.56 0.76 -19.69
CA ARG A 335 19.54 -0.60 -20.29
C ARG A 335 19.81 -0.58 -21.79
N LYS A 336 19.18 0.33 -22.54
CA LYS A 336 19.45 0.50 -23.98
C LYS A 336 20.91 0.85 -24.27
N GLN A 337 21.48 1.77 -23.45
CA GLN A 337 22.88 2.16 -23.58
C GLN A 337 23.84 1.02 -23.26
N LEU A 338 23.52 0.15 -22.33
CA LEU A 338 24.37 -0.97 -21.91
C LEU A 338 24.44 -2.09 -22.95
N LYS A 339 23.46 -2.17 -23.88
CA LYS A 339 23.41 -3.20 -24.95
C LYS A 339 23.46 -4.61 -24.37
N LEU A 340 22.46 -4.93 -23.54
CA LEU A 340 22.33 -6.23 -22.90
C LEU A 340 22.14 -7.32 -23.96
N ASP A 341 23.02 -8.33 -23.95
CA ASP A 341 23.00 -9.44 -24.90
C ASP A 341 23.77 -10.63 -24.30
N GLY A 342 23.06 -11.46 -23.54
CA GLY A 342 23.65 -12.61 -22.86
C GLY A 342 22.60 -13.46 -22.14
N PRO A 343 22.99 -14.65 -21.65
CA PRO A 343 22.08 -15.56 -20.95
C PRO A 343 21.88 -15.21 -19.47
N ASN A 344 22.75 -14.36 -18.88
CA ASN A 344 22.79 -14.14 -17.45
C ASN A 344 21.89 -12.97 -17.02
N SER A 345 21.44 -13.03 -15.79
CA SER A 345 20.70 -11.94 -15.12
C SER A 345 21.49 -11.36 -13.96
N ALA A 346 21.28 -10.07 -13.67
CA ALA A 346 21.89 -9.41 -12.53
C ALA A 346 21.00 -8.29 -11.98
N THR A 347 21.26 -7.88 -10.73
CA THR A 347 20.67 -6.69 -10.13
C THR A 347 21.76 -5.64 -9.87
N MET A 348 21.55 -4.45 -10.39
CA MET A 348 22.42 -3.29 -10.23
C MET A 348 21.73 -2.23 -9.36
N VAL A 349 22.36 -1.84 -8.27
CA VAL A 349 21.95 -0.70 -7.46
C VAL A 349 22.76 0.52 -7.86
N ILE A 350 22.07 1.62 -8.18
CA ILE A 350 22.68 2.93 -8.45
C ILE A 350 22.15 3.89 -7.39
N SER A 351 23.02 4.38 -6.53
CA SER A 351 22.63 5.26 -5.44
C SER A 351 23.46 6.53 -5.44
N ARG A 352 22.84 7.62 -4.99
CA ARG A 352 23.58 8.81 -4.59
C ARG A 352 24.59 8.46 -3.52
N ARG A 353 25.76 9.08 -3.59
CA ARG A 353 26.77 9.07 -2.55
C ARG A 353 27.52 10.40 -2.54
N GLY A 354 27.26 11.23 -1.54
CA GLY A 354 27.80 12.57 -1.45
C GLY A 354 27.47 13.41 -2.70
N LYS A 355 28.51 13.93 -3.37
CA LYS A 355 28.36 14.66 -4.63
C LYS A 355 28.33 13.79 -5.88
N GLY A 356 28.47 12.47 -5.73
CA GLY A 356 28.57 11.53 -6.84
C GLY A 356 27.52 10.41 -6.76
N ALA A 357 27.84 9.32 -7.43
CA ALA A 357 27.05 8.11 -7.43
C ALA A 357 27.89 6.88 -7.11
N LEU A 358 27.24 5.88 -6.54
CA LEU A 358 27.76 4.55 -6.30
C LEU A 358 27.01 3.57 -7.19
N VAL A 359 27.72 2.63 -7.79
CA VAL A 359 27.13 1.49 -8.50
C VAL A 359 27.60 0.21 -7.85
N ALA A 360 26.68 -0.63 -7.45
CA ALA A 360 26.94 -1.95 -6.89
C ALA A 360 26.18 -3.03 -7.64
N ILE A 361 26.81 -4.15 -7.92
CA ILE A 361 26.16 -5.38 -8.35
C ILE A 361 25.85 -6.18 -7.09
N VAL A 362 24.59 -6.56 -6.98
CA VAL A 362 24.07 -7.18 -5.77
C VAL A 362 23.27 -8.42 -6.10
N GLU A 363 23.16 -9.32 -5.13
CA GLU A 363 22.32 -10.51 -5.17
C GLU A 363 21.33 -10.44 -4.02
N ARG A 364 20.04 -10.66 -4.32
CA ARG A 364 18.99 -10.69 -3.29
C ARG A 364 19.11 -11.97 -2.49
N LEU A 365 19.06 -11.85 -1.17
CA LEU A 365 19.06 -12.96 -0.22
C LEU A 365 17.66 -13.33 0.27
#